data_b5f0bd83ce4f61d0620de7d0fefcfa70
#
_entry.id   b5f0bd83ce4f61d0620de7d0fefcfa70
#
_cell.length_a   1.000
_cell.length_b   1.000
_cell.length_c   1.000
_cell.angle_alpha   90.00
_cell.angle_beta   90.00
_cell.angle_gamma   90.00
#
_symmetry.space_group_name_H-M   'P 1'
#
loop_
_entity.id
_entity.type
_entity.pdbx_description
1 polymer ?
#
loop_
_entity_poly.entity_id
_entity_poly.type
_entity_poly.pdbx_seq_one_letter_code
_entity_poly.pdbx_strand_id
1 'polypeptide(L)'
;MKPATRTRPEASAPGLTGTARVERRTRALLPRLRPGDIAVLDHLDMDQATAQALVDAGVSAVLNAAPIISGRFPNLGPQILTDAGVLVLDRVEGAFGIADASPVRIHDEVVFIRGEAVAMGRQVDAHTVEREMTQARAGMGSQLESFTHNSAEFLRREEGLLLHGLDLPDPASRIGGRPVVVVAPGRNSRLRLESIQAFVREQRPVLVGVDRGADLILDAGHKPDVVVLSNTAADSERPTARALRAARDVVVRVDRGSRLHGEQLERLGVRPLALESSATTEDAALLLLAA
;
A
#
# COMPACT_ATOMS: atom_id res chain seq x y z
N MET A 1 -61.69 32.71 -10.82
CA MET A 1 -60.26 32.81 -11.18
C MET A 1 -59.49 33.06 -9.91
N LYS A 2 -58.72 32.09 -9.40
CA LYS A 2 -57.78 32.28 -8.29
C LYS A 2 -56.44 32.79 -8.87
N PRO A 3 -55.80 33.81 -8.26
CA PRO A 3 -54.50 34.27 -8.73
C PRO A 3 -53.45 33.24 -8.43
N ALA A 4 -52.63 32.91 -9.44
CA ALA A 4 -51.46 32.06 -9.32
C ALA A 4 -50.44 32.79 -8.44
N THR A 5 -50.11 32.23 -7.30
CA THR A 5 -49.05 32.68 -6.42
C THR A 5 -47.71 32.44 -7.17
N ARG A 6 -47.09 33.51 -7.64
CA ARG A 6 -45.74 33.48 -8.16
C ARG A 6 -44.80 33.13 -7.00
N THR A 7 -44.33 31.89 -6.99
CA THR A 7 -43.24 31.45 -6.11
C THR A 7 -42.01 32.31 -6.45
N ARG A 8 -41.58 33.14 -5.52
CA ARG A 8 -40.35 33.91 -5.56
C ARG A 8 -39.23 32.90 -5.63
N PRO A 9 -38.25 33.04 -6.57
CA PRO A 9 -37.11 32.13 -6.54
C PRO A 9 -36.41 32.29 -5.19
N GLU A 10 -36.27 31.20 -4.42
CA GLU A 10 -35.43 31.14 -3.25
C GLU A 10 -34.06 31.64 -3.64
N ALA A 11 -33.60 32.73 -3.01
CA ALA A 11 -32.23 33.17 -3.13
C ALA A 11 -31.35 31.98 -2.77
N SER A 12 -30.47 31.53 -3.70
CA SER A 12 -29.62 30.37 -3.46
C SER A 12 -28.81 30.62 -2.19
N ALA A 13 -28.96 29.76 -1.20
CA ALA A 13 -28.22 29.88 0.04
C ALA A 13 -26.70 29.89 -0.26
N PRO A 14 -25.88 30.69 0.45
CA PRO A 14 -24.48 30.82 0.18
C PRO A 14 -23.77 29.47 0.33
N GLY A 15 -22.70 29.27 -0.43
CA GLY A 15 -21.86 28.07 -0.39
C GLY A 15 -21.64 27.42 -1.75
N LEU A 16 -20.77 26.44 -1.78
CA LEU A 16 -20.45 25.65 -2.95
C LEU A 16 -21.45 24.48 -3.08
N THR A 17 -22.02 24.31 -4.25
CA THR A 17 -22.97 23.23 -4.54
C THR A 17 -22.40 22.25 -5.59
N GLY A 18 -22.68 20.98 -5.44
CA GLY A 18 -22.25 19.95 -6.37
C GLY A 18 -22.90 18.61 -6.10
N THR A 19 -22.57 17.62 -6.91
CA THR A 19 -23.01 16.25 -6.70
C THR A 19 -21.95 15.46 -5.93
N ALA A 20 -22.33 14.89 -4.80
CA ALA A 20 -21.43 14.04 -4.03
C ALA A 20 -21.16 12.71 -4.76
N ARG A 21 -19.89 12.35 -4.92
CA ARG A 21 -19.45 11.02 -5.33
C ARG A 21 -18.75 10.37 -4.16
N VAL A 22 -19.35 9.29 -3.66
CA VAL A 22 -18.95 8.70 -2.39
C VAL A 22 -18.29 7.36 -2.61
N GLU A 23 -17.03 7.24 -2.20
CA GLU A 23 -16.28 5.98 -2.24
C GLU A 23 -15.06 6.08 -1.29
N ARG A 24 -14.89 5.11 -0.40
CA ARG A 24 -13.74 5.10 0.52
C ARG A 24 -12.40 4.99 -0.20
N ARG A 25 -12.35 4.17 -1.24
CA ARG A 25 -11.13 3.93 -2.02
C ARG A 25 -11.00 4.93 -3.15
N THR A 26 -10.09 5.86 -3.04
CA THR A 26 -9.88 6.93 -4.04
C THR A 26 -9.71 6.39 -5.47
N ARG A 27 -9.00 5.26 -5.65
CA ARG A 27 -8.83 4.63 -6.97
C ARG A 27 -10.15 4.16 -7.60
N ALA A 28 -11.12 3.76 -6.80
CA ALA A 28 -12.44 3.35 -7.28
C ALA A 28 -13.33 4.58 -7.56
N LEU A 29 -13.08 5.69 -6.87
CA LEU A 29 -13.80 6.94 -7.05
C LEU A 29 -13.41 7.65 -8.36
N LEU A 30 -12.11 7.77 -8.65
CA LEU A 30 -11.57 8.57 -9.75
C LEU A 30 -12.28 8.35 -11.11
N PRO A 31 -12.55 7.12 -11.58
CA PRO A 31 -13.22 6.91 -12.88
C PRO A 31 -14.68 7.36 -12.93
N ARG A 32 -15.27 7.65 -11.77
CA ARG A 32 -16.68 8.03 -11.61
C ARG A 32 -16.90 9.53 -11.51
N LEU A 33 -15.82 10.28 -11.29
CA LEU A 33 -15.85 11.73 -11.12
C LEU A 33 -16.13 12.45 -12.44
N ARG A 34 -16.82 13.57 -12.33
CA ARG A 34 -17.12 14.50 -13.40
C ARG A 34 -16.75 15.92 -12.96
N PRO A 35 -16.48 16.83 -13.89
CA PRO A 35 -16.25 18.22 -13.55
C PRO A 35 -17.40 18.81 -12.74
N GLY A 36 -17.07 19.49 -11.63
CA GLY A 36 -18.03 20.06 -10.67
C GLY A 36 -18.53 19.09 -9.60
N ASP A 37 -18.19 17.82 -9.64
CA ASP A 37 -18.53 16.88 -8.56
C ASP A 37 -17.77 17.21 -7.26
N ILE A 38 -18.32 16.74 -6.14
CA ILE A 38 -17.72 16.79 -4.81
C ILE A 38 -17.27 15.38 -4.45
N ALA A 39 -15.97 15.18 -4.35
CA ALA A 39 -15.37 13.88 -4.03
C ALA A 39 -15.46 13.61 -2.51
N VAL A 40 -16.10 12.52 -2.11
CA VAL A 40 -16.19 12.07 -0.70
C VAL A 40 -15.37 10.79 -0.56
N LEU A 41 -14.31 10.85 0.22
CA LEU A 41 -13.31 9.77 0.29
C LEU A 41 -12.68 9.65 1.70
N ASP A 42 -11.85 8.60 1.87
CA ASP A 42 -11.10 8.33 3.10
C ASP A 42 -9.63 8.07 2.72
N HIS A 43 -8.84 9.13 2.69
CA HIS A 43 -7.45 9.08 2.24
C HIS A 43 -6.53 9.77 3.24
N LEU A 44 -5.84 8.98 4.03
CA LEU A 44 -4.82 9.50 4.95
C LEU A 44 -3.57 9.91 4.16
N ASP A 45 -3.04 11.10 4.46
CA ASP A 45 -1.80 11.61 3.85
C ASP A 45 -1.83 11.57 2.31
N MET A 46 -2.74 12.35 1.72
CA MET A 46 -2.98 12.33 0.28
C MET A 46 -1.72 12.68 -0.51
N ASP A 47 -1.31 11.75 -1.37
CA ASP A 47 -0.13 11.91 -2.23
C ASP A 47 -0.38 12.85 -3.43
N GLN A 48 0.73 13.31 -4.02
CA GLN A 48 0.70 14.21 -5.17
C GLN A 48 -0.08 13.65 -6.37
N ALA A 49 0.13 12.37 -6.70
CA ALA A 49 -0.50 11.76 -7.87
C ALA A 49 -2.01 11.65 -7.72
N THR A 50 -2.47 11.31 -6.52
CA THR A 50 -3.89 11.26 -6.18
C THR A 50 -4.54 12.64 -6.23
N ALA A 51 -3.89 13.66 -5.65
CA ALA A 51 -4.39 15.03 -5.69
C ALA A 51 -4.48 15.56 -7.14
N GLN A 52 -3.44 15.32 -7.94
CA GLN A 52 -3.45 15.72 -9.35
C GLN A 52 -4.58 15.04 -10.12
N ALA A 53 -4.82 13.75 -9.89
CA ALA A 53 -5.91 13.04 -10.55
C ALA A 53 -7.30 13.59 -10.17
N LEU A 54 -7.49 14.08 -8.93
CA LEU A 54 -8.72 14.76 -8.51
C LEU A 54 -8.88 16.12 -9.20
N VAL A 55 -7.78 16.88 -9.31
CA VAL A 55 -7.76 18.16 -10.05
C VAL A 55 -8.07 17.91 -11.53
N ASP A 56 -7.44 16.94 -12.17
CA ASP A 56 -7.66 16.59 -13.57
C ASP A 56 -9.10 16.12 -13.84
N ALA A 57 -9.74 15.49 -12.86
CA ALA A 57 -11.15 15.13 -12.91
C ALA A 57 -12.08 16.35 -12.77
N GLY A 58 -11.54 17.52 -12.41
CA GLY A 58 -12.29 18.76 -12.30
C GLY A 58 -13.23 18.84 -11.10
N VAL A 59 -12.90 18.18 -9.98
CA VAL A 59 -13.74 18.24 -8.77
C VAL A 59 -13.78 19.65 -8.21
N SER A 60 -14.94 20.06 -7.71
CA SER A 60 -15.12 21.38 -7.07
C SER A 60 -14.74 21.37 -5.60
N ALA A 61 -14.86 20.22 -4.94
CA ALA A 61 -14.47 20.04 -3.55
C ALA A 61 -14.06 18.60 -3.25
N VAL A 62 -13.30 18.45 -2.16
CA VAL A 62 -12.93 17.17 -1.55
C VAL A 62 -13.40 17.15 -0.10
N LEU A 63 -14.21 16.16 0.25
CA LEU A 63 -14.63 15.83 1.62
C LEU A 63 -13.87 14.58 2.04
N ASN A 64 -12.83 14.74 2.82
CA ASN A 64 -11.97 13.65 3.27
C ASN A 64 -12.24 13.27 4.71
N ALA A 65 -12.61 12.02 4.98
CA ALA A 65 -12.90 11.57 6.34
C ALA A 65 -11.62 11.48 7.21
N ALA A 66 -10.49 11.10 6.61
CA ALA A 66 -9.20 11.06 7.29
C ALA A 66 -8.49 12.42 7.31
N PRO A 67 -7.48 12.64 8.15
CA PRO A 67 -6.57 13.77 8.02
C PRO A 67 -5.87 13.74 6.67
N ILE A 68 -5.97 14.84 5.90
CA ILE A 68 -5.28 14.95 4.61
C ILE A 68 -3.76 15.16 4.79
N ILE A 69 -3.36 15.69 5.95
CA ILE A 69 -1.99 15.77 6.46
C ILE A 69 -2.02 15.24 7.90
N SER A 70 -1.33 14.12 8.16
CA SER A 70 -1.27 13.51 9.51
C SER A 70 -0.19 14.13 10.40
N GLY A 71 0.75 14.87 9.81
CA GLY A 71 1.92 15.42 10.49
C GLY A 71 3.09 14.43 10.63
N ARG A 72 2.96 13.20 10.13
CA ARG A 72 4.05 12.21 10.20
C ARG A 72 5.17 12.48 9.21
N PHE A 73 4.80 12.92 8.02
CA PHE A 73 5.72 13.33 6.95
C PHE A 73 5.05 14.35 6.04
N PRO A 74 5.83 15.23 5.39
CA PRO A 74 5.30 16.19 4.45
C PRO A 74 4.78 15.49 3.19
N ASN A 75 3.60 15.90 2.73
CA ASN A 75 2.99 15.41 1.50
C ASN A 75 2.46 16.58 0.66
N LEU A 76 2.67 16.54 -0.66
CA LEU A 76 2.34 17.66 -1.55
C LEU A 76 0.89 17.65 -2.06
N GLY A 77 0.13 16.59 -1.82
CA GLY A 77 -1.24 16.47 -2.33
C GLY A 77 -2.16 17.61 -1.92
N PRO A 78 -2.25 17.97 -0.63
CA PRO A 78 -3.11 19.06 -0.17
C PRO A 78 -2.77 20.41 -0.80
N GLN A 79 -1.47 20.70 -1.02
CA GLN A 79 -1.03 21.91 -1.69
C GLN A 79 -1.56 21.97 -3.12
N ILE A 80 -1.47 20.89 -3.88
CA ILE A 80 -1.96 20.79 -5.26
C ILE A 80 -3.46 21.09 -5.33
N LEU A 81 -4.25 20.54 -4.40
CA LEU A 81 -5.70 20.79 -4.34
C LEU A 81 -5.99 22.27 -4.06
N THR A 82 -5.34 22.86 -3.06
CA THR A 82 -5.56 24.25 -2.68
C THR A 82 -5.08 25.23 -3.76
N ASP A 83 -3.94 24.97 -4.41
CA ASP A 83 -3.42 25.77 -5.51
C ASP A 83 -4.33 25.73 -6.75
N ALA A 84 -5.02 24.59 -6.96
CA ALA A 84 -6.03 24.43 -8.01
C ALA A 84 -7.39 25.06 -7.66
N GLY A 85 -7.54 25.64 -6.47
CA GLY A 85 -8.78 26.27 -6.01
C GLY A 85 -9.87 25.25 -5.61
N VAL A 86 -9.51 23.98 -5.38
CA VAL A 86 -10.44 22.97 -4.88
C VAL A 86 -10.71 23.21 -3.40
N LEU A 87 -11.99 23.29 -3.02
CA LEU A 87 -12.36 23.37 -1.62
C LEU A 87 -12.08 22.04 -0.92
N VAL A 88 -11.31 22.06 0.16
CA VAL A 88 -10.94 20.85 0.90
C VAL A 88 -11.49 20.93 2.32
N LEU A 89 -12.28 19.95 2.71
CA LEU A 89 -12.59 19.66 4.12
C LEU A 89 -11.96 18.33 4.48
N ASP A 90 -11.16 18.29 5.56
CA ASP A 90 -10.65 17.06 6.10
C ASP A 90 -11.28 16.70 7.46
N ARG A 91 -11.03 15.48 7.95
CA ARG A 91 -11.60 14.95 9.19
C ARG A 91 -13.13 15.08 9.21
N VAL A 92 -13.75 14.83 8.05
CA VAL A 92 -15.19 15.03 7.88
C VAL A 92 -15.96 13.95 8.62
N GLU A 93 -16.57 14.34 9.73
CA GLU A 93 -17.50 13.48 10.47
C GLU A 93 -18.83 13.38 9.70
N GLY A 94 -19.36 12.16 9.57
CA GLY A 94 -20.58 11.91 8.81
C GLY A 94 -20.41 11.80 7.30
N ALA A 95 -19.18 11.89 6.75
CA ALA A 95 -18.90 11.86 5.31
C ALA A 95 -19.60 10.68 4.59
N PHE A 96 -19.53 9.48 5.16
CA PHE A 96 -20.11 8.26 4.57
C PHE A 96 -21.59 8.03 4.93
N GLY A 97 -22.23 8.97 5.63
CA GLY A 97 -23.68 9.08 5.72
C GLY A 97 -24.31 9.77 4.51
N ILE A 98 -23.50 10.45 3.70
CA ILE A 98 -23.90 11.08 2.44
C ILE A 98 -24.16 9.99 1.42
N ALA A 99 -25.36 9.94 0.82
CA ALA A 99 -25.65 9.00 -0.24
C ALA A 99 -24.93 9.41 -1.54
N ASP A 100 -24.41 8.41 -2.29
CA ASP A 100 -23.79 8.66 -3.58
C ASP A 100 -24.76 9.33 -4.56
N ALA A 101 -24.24 10.20 -5.42
CA ALA A 101 -24.99 11.00 -6.38
C ALA A 101 -25.99 12.00 -5.73
N SER A 102 -25.90 12.29 -4.42
CA SER A 102 -26.71 13.30 -3.78
C SER A 102 -26.27 14.71 -4.14
N PRO A 103 -27.20 15.67 -4.35
CA PRO A 103 -26.87 17.08 -4.40
C PRO A 103 -26.53 17.56 -2.99
N VAL A 104 -25.35 18.13 -2.82
CA VAL A 104 -24.87 18.66 -1.54
C VAL A 104 -24.46 20.13 -1.68
N ARG A 105 -24.53 20.86 -0.59
CA ARG A 105 -24.05 22.23 -0.47
C ARG A 105 -23.07 22.31 0.71
N ILE A 106 -21.91 22.88 0.46
CA ILE A 106 -20.89 23.16 1.48
C ILE A 106 -20.92 24.65 1.77
N HIS A 107 -21.04 25.00 3.05
CA HIS A 107 -20.89 26.37 3.51
C HIS A 107 -20.05 26.35 4.76
N ASP A 108 -18.95 27.09 4.70
CA ASP A 108 -17.87 27.00 5.69
C ASP A 108 -17.42 25.54 5.88
N GLU A 109 -17.48 25.01 7.08
CA GLU A 109 -17.06 23.66 7.44
C GLU A 109 -18.20 22.63 7.47
N VAL A 110 -19.42 23.04 7.07
CA VAL A 110 -20.64 22.23 7.19
C VAL A 110 -21.16 21.82 5.82
N VAL A 111 -21.55 20.56 5.71
CA VAL A 111 -22.16 19.95 4.52
C VAL A 111 -23.67 19.81 4.74
N PHE A 112 -24.45 20.29 3.79
CA PHE A 112 -25.91 20.30 3.84
C PHE A 112 -26.51 19.45 2.71
N ILE A 113 -27.58 18.73 3.04
CA ILE A 113 -28.49 18.09 2.08
C ILE A 113 -29.90 18.58 2.34
N ARG A 114 -30.54 19.16 1.33
CA ARG A 114 -31.90 19.72 1.45
C ARG A 114 -32.07 20.72 2.61
N GLY A 115 -31.02 21.46 2.94
CA GLY A 115 -31.00 22.42 4.04
C GLY A 115 -30.67 21.86 5.42
N GLU A 116 -30.56 20.55 5.58
CA GLU A 116 -30.16 19.89 6.82
C GLU A 116 -28.64 19.65 6.85
N ALA A 117 -27.98 19.95 7.98
CA ALA A 117 -26.58 19.68 8.20
C ALA A 117 -26.39 18.16 8.39
N VAL A 118 -25.60 17.54 7.53
CA VAL A 118 -25.38 16.06 7.50
C VAL A 118 -23.95 15.65 7.81
N ALA A 119 -22.98 16.54 7.62
CA ALA A 119 -21.58 16.28 7.89
C ALA A 119 -20.87 17.60 8.21
N MET A 120 -19.75 17.49 8.93
CA MET A 120 -18.90 18.63 9.29
C MET A 120 -17.46 18.21 9.24
N GLY A 121 -16.58 19.09 8.76
CA GLY A 121 -15.15 18.85 8.68
C GLY A 121 -14.36 20.10 9.00
N ARG A 122 -13.07 20.05 8.85
CA ARG A 122 -12.16 21.18 9.00
C ARG A 122 -11.73 21.66 7.62
N GLN A 123 -11.88 22.94 7.36
CA GLN A 123 -11.39 23.52 6.11
C GLN A 123 -9.86 23.53 6.07
N VAL A 124 -9.31 23.07 4.97
CA VAL A 124 -7.87 23.05 4.68
C VAL A 124 -7.59 24.05 3.57
N ASP A 125 -7.07 25.21 3.97
CA ASP A 125 -6.61 26.28 3.08
C ASP A 125 -5.07 26.26 2.92
N ALA A 126 -4.56 27.12 2.08
CA ALA A 126 -3.11 27.23 1.84
C ALA A 126 -2.31 27.50 3.13
N HIS A 127 -2.84 28.33 4.04
CA HIS A 127 -2.17 28.63 5.30
C HIS A 127 -2.15 27.43 6.24
N THR A 128 -3.24 26.66 6.29
CA THR A 128 -3.30 25.40 7.04
C THR A 128 -2.31 24.39 6.49
N VAL A 129 -2.22 24.26 5.16
CA VAL A 129 -1.24 23.38 4.49
C VAL A 129 0.18 23.77 4.87
N GLU A 130 0.55 25.05 4.74
CA GLU A 130 1.90 25.54 5.05
C GLU A 130 2.29 25.26 6.51
N ARG A 131 1.40 25.56 7.45
CA ARG A 131 1.61 25.31 8.86
C ARG A 131 1.80 23.82 9.16
N GLU A 132 0.92 22.95 8.66
CA GLU A 132 0.99 21.51 8.90
C GLU A 132 2.18 20.86 8.20
N MET A 133 2.56 21.32 7.02
CA MET A 133 3.77 20.91 6.33
C MET A 133 5.04 21.29 7.10
N THR A 134 5.06 22.46 7.71
CA THR A 134 6.18 22.90 8.56
C THR A 134 6.29 22.01 9.81
N GLN A 135 5.17 21.70 10.44
CA GLN A 135 5.13 20.77 11.59
C GLN A 135 5.58 19.36 11.18
N ALA A 136 5.12 18.85 10.02
CA ALA A 136 5.50 17.55 9.52
C ALA A 136 7.01 17.46 9.22
N ARG A 137 7.60 18.53 8.64
CA ARG A 137 9.06 18.61 8.42
C ARG A 137 9.83 18.59 9.75
N ALA A 138 9.37 19.34 10.74
CA ALA A 138 10.00 19.34 12.08
C ALA A 138 9.91 17.95 12.76
N GLY A 139 8.79 17.24 12.60
CA GLY A 139 8.60 15.89 13.13
C GLY A 139 9.45 14.82 12.44
N MET A 140 9.89 15.04 11.20
CA MET A 140 10.72 14.09 10.45
C MET A 140 12.06 13.81 11.11
N GLY A 141 12.64 14.76 11.84
CA GLY A 141 13.91 14.58 12.56
C GLY A 141 13.85 13.39 13.50
N SER A 142 12.88 13.36 14.39
CA SER A 142 12.70 12.27 15.35
C SER A 142 12.42 10.91 14.69
N GLN A 143 11.71 10.92 13.57
CA GLN A 143 11.46 9.68 12.81
C GLN A 143 12.73 9.16 12.13
N LEU A 144 13.54 10.06 11.56
CA LEU A 144 14.84 9.69 10.99
C LEU A 144 15.81 9.17 12.05
N GLU A 145 15.83 9.78 13.25
CA GLU A 145 16.62 9.28 14.38
C GLU A 145 16.19 7.87 14.79
N SER A 146 14.88 7.64 14.93
CA SER A 146 14.33 6.31 15.23
C SER A 146 14.66 5.30 14.14
N PHE A 147 14.53 5.68 12.87
CA PHE A 147 14.90 4.83 11.73
C PHE A 147 16.39 4.50 11.74
N THR A 148 17.25 5.49 11.97
CA THR A 148 18.71 5.30 12.04
C THR A 148 19.08 4.36 13.18
N HIS A 149 18.48 4.56 14.35
CA HIS A 149 18.70 3.69 15.50
C HIS A 149 18.27 2.24 15.21
N ASN A 150 17.07 2.04 14.70
CA ASN A 150 16.55 0.71 14.36
C ASN A 150 17.39 0.03 13.28
N SER A 151 17.85 0.80 12.27
CA SER A 151 18.73 0.29 11.21
C SER A 151 20.10 -0.13 11.74
N ALA A 152 20.70 0.67 12.64
CA ALA A 152 21.96 0.34 13.27
C ALA A 152 21.84 -0.90 14.18
N GLU A 153 20.73 -1.04 14.88
CA GLU A 153 20.46 -2.22 15.71
C GLU A 153 20.24 -3.47 14.85
N PHE A 154 19.50 -3.36 13.74
CA PHE A 154 19.36 -4.43 12.76
C PHE A 154 20.72 -4.88 12.21
N LEU A 155 21.56 -3.95 11.75
CA LEU A 155 22.88 -4.26 11.23
C LEU A 155 23.75 -4.98 12.25
N ARG A 156 23.73 -4.56 13.52
CA ARG A 156 24.48 -5.23 14.59
C ARG A 156 23.98 -6.65 14.86
N ARG A 157 22.66 -6.87 14.84
CA ARG A 157 22.08 -8.20 15.06
C ARG A 157 22.40 -9.17 13.94
N GLU A 158 22.43 -8.65 12.70
CA GLU A 158 22.63 -9.44 11.48
C GLU A 158 24.08 -9.42 10.98
N GLU A 159 25.02 -8.79 11.71
CA GLU A 159 26.43 -8.63 11.30
C GLU A 159 27.08 -9.96 10.89
N GLY A 160 26.91 -11.00 11.70
CA GLY A 160 27.45 -12.33 11.42
C GLY A 160 26.93 -12.93 10.13
N LEU A 161 25.63 -12.78 9.88
CA LEU A 161 24.98 -13.25 8.66
C LEU A 161 25.37 -12.40 7.44
N LEU A 162 25.32 -11.06 7.58
CA LEU A 162 25.57 -10.13 6.48
C LEU A 162 27.02 -10.09 6.01
N LEU A 163 27.97 -10.13 6.95
CA LEU A 163 29.41 -9.99 6.62
C LEU A 163 30.14 -11.30 6.50
N HIS A 164 29.66 -12.36 7.12
CA HIS A 164 30.39 -13.62 7.23
C HIS A 164 29.58 -14.84 6.81
N GLY A 165 28.30 -14.67 6.42
CA GLY A 165 27.43 -15.79 6.04
C GLY A 165 27.22 -16.82 7.18
N LEU A 166 27.40 -16.39 8.45
CA LEU A 166 27.24 -17.28 9.59
C LEU A 166 25.77 -17.70 9.73
N ASP A 167 25.56 -18.93 10.18
CA ASP A 167 24.24 -19.51 10.43
C ASP A 167 23.34 -19.66 9.19
N LEU A 168 23.92 -19.57 7.96
CA LEU A 168 23.20 -19.91 6.76
C LEU A 168 23.01 -21.43 6.65
N PRO A 169 21.78 -21.89 6.32
CA PRO A 169 21.56 -23.30 6.04
C PRO A 169 22.24 -23.70 4.72
N ASP A 170 22.66 -24.96 4.61
CA ASP A 170 23.24 -25.52 3.40
C ASP A 170 22.15 -26.25 2.57
N PRO A 171 21.59 -25.60 1.52
CA PRO A 171 20.60 -26.23 0.66
C PRO A 171 21.25 -27.29 -0.25
N ALA A 172 20.51 -28.37 -0.54
CA ALA A 172 20.97 -29.39 -1.47
C ALA A 172 21.06 -28.90 -2.94
N SER A 173 20.41 -27.75 -3.21
CA SER A 173 20.45 -27.07 -4.51
C SER A 173 21.82 -26.43 -4.74
N ARG A 174 22.49 -26.79 -5.81
CA ARG A 174 23.78 -26.18 -6.18
C ARG A 174 23.54 -24.79 -6.77
N ILE A 175 23.91 -23.75 -6.04
CA ILE A 175 23.69 -22.33 -6.40
C ILE A 175 24.99 -21.76 -7.07
N GLY A 176 26.14 -22.02 -6.50
CA GLY A 176 27.39 -21.38 -6.90
C GLY A 176 27.71 -21.51 -8.40
N GLY A 177 28.11 -20.39 -9.02
CA GLY A 177 28.49 -20.31 -10.44
C GLY A 177 27.32 -20.38 -11.43
N ARG A 178 26.09 -20.38 -10.98
CA ARG A 178 24.87 -20.42 -11.83
C ARG A 178 24.10 -19.10 -11.75
N PRO A 179 23.48 -18.66 -12.87
CA PRO A 179 22.51 -17.58 -12.78
C PRO A 179 21.37 -17.95 -11.82
N VAL A 180 20.82 -16.96 -11.11
CA VAL A 180 19.71 -17.14 -10.20
C VAL A 180 18.57 -16.23 -10.60
N VAL A 181 17.34 -16.72 -10.53
CA VAL A 181 16.12 -15.93 -10.69
C VAL A 181 15.31 -16.04 -9.41
N VAL A 182 15.17 -14.92 -8.71
CA VAL A 182 14.34 -14.82 -7.51
C VAL A 182 12.98 -14.27 -7.91
N VAL A 183 11.93 -14.99 -7.56
CA VAL A 183 10.53 -14.63 -7.84
C VAL A 183 9.83 -14.36 -6.52
N ALA A 184 9.55 -13.09 -6.24
CA ALA A 184 8.71 -12.66 -5.13
C ALA A 184 7.31 -12.23 -5.62
N PRO A 185 6.26 -12.34 -4.79
CA PRO A 185 4.93 -11.88 -5.14
C PRO A 185 4.90 -10.35 -5.32
N GLY A 186 4.23 -9.87 -6.37
CA GLY A 186 4.14 -8.44 -6.65
C GLY A 186 3.22 -8.16 -7.84
N ARG A 187 2.89 -6.87 -8.05
CA ARG A 187 1.87 -6.43 -9.02
C ARG A 187 2.06 -7.02 -10.43
N ASN A 188 3.29 -7.16 -10.91
CA ASN A 188 3.60 -7.58 -12.28
C ASN A 188 4.56 -8.78 -12.31
N SER A 189 4.73 -9.52 -11.21
CA SER A 189 5.71 -10.60 -11.11
C SER A 189 5.46 -11.71 -12.14
N ARG A 190 4.20 -12.04 -12.42
CA ARG A 190 3.84 -12.99 -13.47
C ARG A 190 4.30 -12.53 -14.85
N LEU A 191 3.97 -11.31 -15.25
CA LEU A 191 4.36 -10.76 -16.56
C LEU A 191 5.88 -10.66 -16.71
N ARG A 192 6.59 -10.27 -15.63
CA ARG A 192 8.04 -10.21 -15.63
C ARG A 192 8.66 -11.61 -15.78
N LEU A 193 8.12 -12.60 -15.10
CA LEU A 193 8.60 -13.98 -15.24
C LEU A 193 8.33 -14.51 -16.66
N GLU A 194 7.17 -14.21 -17.23
CA GLU A 194 6.85 -14.53 -18.62
C GLU A 194 7.82 -13.89 -19.62
N SER A 195 8.21 -12.63 -19.39
CA SER A 195 9.13 -11.91 -20.28
C SER A 195 10.56 -12.49 -20.32
N ILE A 196 10.98 -13.22 -19.29
CA ILE A 196 12.31 -13.85 -19.21
C ILE A 196 12.31 -15.35 -19.50
N GLN A 197 11.23 -15.91 -20.03
CA GLN A 197 11.09 -17.35 -20.28
C GLN A 197 12.17 -17.91 -21.22
N ALA A 198 12.63 -17.13 -22.20
CA ALA A 198 13.75 -17.54 -23.08
C ALA A 198 15.02 -17.72 -22.26
N PHE A 199 15.36 -16.74 -21.41
CA PHE A 199 16.52 -16.83 -20.51
C PHE A 199 16.43 -18.04 -19.58
N VAL A 200 15.27 -18.29 -18.97
CA VAL A 200 15.07 -19.44 -18.06
C VAL A 200 15.31 -20.76 -18.79
N ARG A 201 14.85 -20.90 -20.03
CA ARG A 201 15.05 -22.13 -20.83
C ARG A 201 16.50 -22.33 -21.27
N GLU A 202 17.15 -21.25 -21.70
CA GLU A 202 18.52 -21.30 -22.26
C GLU A 202 19.57 -21.41 -21.15
N GLN A 203 19.50 -20.58 -20.13
CA GLN A 203 20.50 -20.49 -19.07
C GLN A 203 20.27 -21.46 -17.91
N ARG A 204 19.07 -22.02 -17.79
CA ARG A 204 18.66 -22.93 -16.72
C ARG A 204 19.10 -22.41 -15.33
N PRO A 205 18.69 -21.18 -14.97
CA PRO A 205 19.06 -20.58 -13.69
C PRO A 205 18.53 -21.40 -12.53
N VAL A 206 19.07 -21.15 -11.34
CA VAL A 206 18.43 -21.59 -10.10
C VAL A 206 17.16 -20.76 -9.90
N LEU A 207 16.02 -21.42 -9.74
CA LEU A 207 14.73 -20.76 -9.55
C LEU A 207 14.38 -20.73 -8.06
N VAL A 208 14.35 -19.54 -7.51
CA VAL A 208 14.04 -19.31 -6.09
C VAL A 208 12.69 -18.60 -5.96
N GLY A 209 11.75 -19.25 -5.30
CA GLY A 209 10.44 -18.66 -5.01
C GLY A 209 10.38 -18.12 -3.58
N VAL A 210 10.09 -16.83 -3.42
CA VAL A 210 9.81 -16.23 -2.13
C VAL A 210 8.31 -16.27 -1.89
N ASP A 211 7.88 -16.84 -0.78
CA ASP A 211 6.47 -17.03 -0.46
C ASP A 211 5.66 -17.53 -1.68
N ARG A 212 4.55 -16.90 -2.04
CA ARG A 212 3.77 -17.27 -3.24
C ARG A 212 4.48 -17.06 -4.58
N GLY A 213 5.67 -16.50 -4.59
CA GLY A 213 6.52 -16.52 -5.77
C GLY A 213 6.83 -17.92 -6.29
N ALA A 214 6.85 -18.92 -5.41
CA ALA A 214 6.99 -20.33 -5.76
C ALA A 214 5.80 -20.84 -6.61
N ASP A 215 4.59 -20.38 -6.35
CA ASP A 215 3.41 -20.73 -7.16
C ASP A 215 3.50 -20.13 -8.55
N LEU A 216 4.02 -18.89 -8.69
CA LEU A 216 4.24 -18.25 -9.99
C LEU A 216 5.23 -19.02 -10.85
N ILE A 217 6.29 -19.58 -10.24
CA ILE A 217 7.25 -20.45 -10.93
C ILE A 217 6.56 -21.71 -11.46
N LEU A 218 5.71 -22.36 -10.63
CA LEU A 218 4.93 -23.53 -11.05
C LEU A 218 3.92 -23.21 -12.15
N ASP A 219 3.24 -22.10 -12.04
CA ASP A 219 2.26 -21.66 -13.03
C ASP A 219 2.92 -21.33 -14.38
N ALA A 220 4.20 -20.92 -14.36
CA ALA A 220 5.02 -20.72 -15.54
C ALA A 220 5.58 -22.02 -16.13
N GLY A 221 5.24 -23.19 -15.57
CA GLY A 221 5.67 -24.51 -16.03
C GLY A 221 7.03 -24.97 -15.53
N HIS A 222 7.59 -24.30 -14.53
CA HIS A 222 8.89 -24.65 -13.94
C HIS A 222 8.73 -25.17 -12.51
N LYS A 223 9.77 -25.83 -11.99
CA LYS A 223 9.84 -26.22 -10.57
C LYS A 223 10.80 -25.28 -9.85
N PRO A 224 10.43 -24.77 -8.67
CA PRO A 224 11.39 -24.02 -7.86
C PRO A 224 12.50 -24.97 -7.35
N ASP A 225 13.76 -24.52 -7.45
CA ASP A 225 14.87 -25.21 -6.79
C ASP A 225 14.81 -24.95 -5.28
N VAL A 226 14.61 -23.68 -4.89
CA VAL A 226 14.53 -23.27 -3.51
C VAL A 226 13.23 -22.47 -3.28
N VAL A 227 12.56 -22.73 -2.19
CA VAL A 227 11.46 -21.89 -1.70
C VAL A 227 11.87 -21.29 -0.36
N VAL A 228 11.83 -19.96 -0.26
CA VAL A 228 12.05 -19.25 1.01
C VAL A 228 10.73 -18.67 1.48
N LEU A 229 10.33 -18.95 2.70
CA LEU A 229 9.08 -18.47 3.27
C LEU A 229 9.24 -18.01 4.71
N SER A 230 8.37 -17.10 5.16
CA SER A 230 8.33 -16.64 6.54
C SER A 230 7.67 -17.68 7.46
N ASN A 231 8.26 -17.89 8.64
CA ASN A 231 7.69 -18.71 9.71
C ASN A 231 6.31 -18.19 10.18
N THR A 232 6.10 -16.87 10.09
CA THR A 232 4.89 -16.17 10.56
C THR A 232 3.97 -15.71 9.44
N ALA A 233 4.23 -16.13 8.17
CA ALA A 233 3.40 -15.77 7.04
C ALA A 233 1.93 -16.16 7.27
N ALA A 234 1.01 -15.26 6.92
CA ALA A 234 -0.42 -15.58 6.88
C ALA A 234 -0.70 -16.65 5.83
N ASP A 235 -1.76 -17.44 6.00
CA ASP A 235 -2.10 -18.53 5.06
C ASP A 235 -2.30 -18.03 3.62
N SER A 236 -2.76 -16.78 3.44
CA SER A 236 -2.90 -16.14 2.13
C SER A 236 -1.57 -15.82 1.44
N GLU A 237 -0.49 -15.75 2.18
CA GLU A 237 0.86 -15.42 1.70
C GLU A 237 1.72 -16.68 1.52
N ARG A 238 1.34 -17.78 2.12
CA ARG A 238 2.09 -19.05 2.03
C ARG A 238 1.98 -19.67 0.64
N PRO A 239 3.07 -20.32 0.18
CA PRO A 239 3.04 -21.14 -1.03
C PRO A 239 2.05 -22.29 -0.88
N THR A 240 1.47 -22.72 -2.01
CA THR A 240 0.61 -23.91 -2.00
C THR A 240 1.41 -25.18 -1.65
N ALA A 241 0.71 -26.19 -1.11
CA ALA A 241 1.32 -27.49 -0.85
C ALA A 241 1.95 -28.11 -2.10
N ARG A 242 1.42 -27.78 -3.29
CA ARG A 242 1.97 -28.22 -4.58
C ARG A 242 3.35 -27.60 -4.83
N ALA A 243 3.49 -26.29 -4.59
CA ALA A 243 4.75 -25.58 -4.77
C ALA A 243 5.80 -26.07 -3.78
N LEU A 244 5.43 -26.24 -2.51
CA LEU A 244 6.31 -26.74 -1.46
C LEU A 244 6.81 -28.15 -1.74
N ARG A 245 5.98 -29.08 -2.23
CA ARG A 245 6.39 -30.42 -2.59
C ARG A 245 7.22 -30.50 -3.88
N ALA A 246 7.06 -29.51 -4.77
CA ALA A 246 7.80 -29.47 -6.03
C ALA A 246 9.22 -28.90 -5.85
N ALA A 247 9.44 -28.14 -4.80
CA ALA A 247 10.73 -27.54 -4.47
C ALA A 247 11.74 -28.63 -4.05
N ARG A 248 13.00 -28.40 -4.37
CA ARG A 248 14.09 -29.25 -3.89
C ARG A 248 14.45 -28.92 -2.45
N ASP A 249 14.51 -27.65 -2.12
CA ASP A 249 14.77 -27.15 -0.79
C ASP A 249 13.69 -26.17 -0.36
N VAL A 250 13.33 -26.23 0.91
CA VAL A 250 12.41 -25.28 1.54
C VAL A 250 13.14 -24.67 2.74
N VAL A 251 13.36 -23.37 2.70
CA VAL A 251 13.99 -22.58 3.75
C VAL A 251 12.94 -21.73 4.44
N VAL A 252 12.87 -21.82 5.75
CA VAL A 252 11.97 -21.00 6.55
C VAL A 252 12.77 -19.94 7.28
N ARG A 253 12.50 -18.68 6.95
CA ARG A 253 13.02 -17.56 7.73
C ARG A 253 12.32 -17.51 9.08
N VAL A 254 13.08 -17.60 10.13
CA VAL A 254 12.62 -17.60 11.51
C VAL A 254 13.19 -16.36 12.20
N ASP A 255 12.36 -15.62 12.92
CA ASP A 255 12.85 -14.50 13.72
C ASP A 255 13.78 -15.02 14.80
N ARG A 256 14.90 -14.29 15.08
CA ARG A 256 15.90 -14.71 16.06
C ARG A 256 15.26 -14.99 17.42
N GLY A 257 15.59 -16.17 17.97
CA GLY A 257 15.03 -16.64 19.23
C GLY A 257 13.61 -17.22 19.16
N SER A 258 13.00 -17.26 17.96
CA SER A 258 11.72 -17.93 17.74
C SER A 258 11.91 -19.39 17.37
N ARG A 259 10.87 -20.21 17.58
CA ARG A 259 10.89 -21.60 17.16
C ARG A 259 10.36 -21.74 15.73
N LEU A 260 10.97 -22.65 14.98
CA LEU A 260 10.47 -23.05 13.68
C LEU A 260 9.13 -23.79 13.84
N HIS A 261 8.09 -23.30 13.16
CA HIS A 261 6.78 -23.96 13.09
C HIS A 261 6.75 -24.92 11.88
N GLY A 262 7.52 -26.01 11.97
CA GLY A 262 7.70 -26.95 10.87
C GLY A 262 6.61 -28.00 10.71
N GLU A 263 5.72 -28.20 11.70
CA GLU A 263 4.75 -29.30 11.74
C GLU A 263 3.84 -29.39 10.50
N GLN A 264 3.42 -28.27 9.96
CA GLN A 264 2.61 -28.25 8.73
C GLN A 264 3.41 -28.71 7.51
N LEU A 265 4.69 -28.30 7.42
CA LEU A 265 5.59 -28.68 6.33
C LEU A 265 5.94 -30.17 6.42
N GLU A 266 6.18 -30.68 7.62
CA GLU A 266 6.44 -32.11 7.87
C GLU A 266 5.26 -32.99 7.48
N ARG A 267 4.00 -32.54 7.77
CA ARG A 267 2.79 -33.24 7.28
C ARG A 267 2.67 -33.28 5.75
N LEU A 268 3.30 -32.34 5.06
CA LEU A 268 3.40 -32.34 3.60
C LEU A 268 4.57 -33.19 3.08
N GLY A 269 5.37 -33.79 3.96
CA GLY A 269 6.59 -34.54 3.62
C GLY A 269 7.77 -33.64 3.29
N VAL A 270 7.71 -32.37 3.65
CA VAL A 270 8.75 -31.35 3.42
C VAL A 270 9.57 -31.18 4.69
N ARG A 271 10.90 -31.31 4.59
CA ARG A 271 11.84 -31.02 5.69
C ARG A 271 12.40 -29.61 5.50
N PRO A 272 11.95 -28.63 6.28
CA PRO A 272 12.42 -27.27 6.13
C PRO A 272 13.82 -27.09 6.73
N LEU A 273 14.60 -26.25 6.10
CA LEU A 273 15.83 -25.68 6.66
C LEU A 273 15.43 -24.36 7.38
N ALA A 274 15.98 -24.12 8.57
CA ALA A 274 15.77 -22.87 9.27
C ALA A 274 16.85 -21.86 8.92
N LEU A 275 16.43 -20.60 8.67
CA LEU A 275 17.33 -19.46 8.54
C LEU A 275 16.90 -18.42 9.56
N GLU A 276 17.68 -18.26 10.65
CA GLU A 276 17.42 -17.26 11.67
C GLU A 276 17.85 -15.88 11.19
N SER A 277 16.90 -14.99 10.99
CA SER A 277 17.17 -13.61 10.58
C SER A 277 15.98 -12.69 10.91
N SER A 278 16.29 -11.44 11.26
CA SER A 278 15.31 -10.35 11.39
C SER A 278 15.04 -9.64 10.06
N ALA A 279 15.69 -10.05 8.97
CA ALA A 279 15.50 -9.51 7.63
C ALA A 279 14.10 -9.85 7.07
N THR A 280 13.69 -9.20 5.98
CA THR A 280 12.51 -9.63 5.23
C THR A 280 12.74 -11.00 4.60
N THR A 281 11.67 -11.67 4.16
CA THR A 281 11.81 -12.99 3.50
C THR A 281 12.58 -12.86 2.18
N GLU A 282 12.40 -11.76 1.46
CA GLU A 282 13.12 -11.43 0.23
C GLU A 282 14.61 -11.22 0.51
N ASP A 283 14.96 -10.44 1.51
CA ASP A 283 16.36 -10.20 1.89
C ASP A 283 17.04 -11.47 2.38
N ALA A 284 16.33 -12.28 3.17
CA ALA A 284 16.81 -13.58 3.62
C ALA A 284 17.11 -14.53 2.43
N ALA A 285 16.25 -14.49 1.38
CA ALA A 285 16.51 -15.24 0.16
C ALA A 285 17.76 -14.74 -0.56
N LEU A 286 17.96 -13.42 -0.66
CA LEU A 286 19.15 -12.84 -1.28
C LEU A 286 20.44 -13.18 -0.49
N LEU A 287 20.40 -13.12 0.83
CA LEU A 287 21.52 -13.49 1.69
C LEU A 287 21.91 -14.96 1.54
N LEU A 288 20.94 -15.87 1.49
CA LEU A 288 21.15 -17.28 1.23
C LEU A 288 21.86 -17.55 -0.12
N LEU A 289 21.61 -16.67 -1.10
CA LEU A 289 22.13 -16.82 -2.47
C LEU A 289 23.50 -16.15 -2.68
N ALA A 290 23.88 -15.23 -1.79
CA ALA A 290 25.12 -14.47 -1.86
C ALA A 290 26.30 -15.19 -1.20
N ALA A 291 26.01 -16.19 -0.37
CA ALA A 291 26.99 -17.01 0.33
C ALA A 291 27.46 -18.20 -0.53
#